data_8b0b570f1436972001d3fe748c1ea2ca
#
_entry.id   8b0b570f1436972001d3fe748c1ea2ca
#
_cell.length_a   1.000
_cell.length_b   1.000
_cell.length_c   1.000
_cell.angle_alpha   90.00
_cell.angle_beta   90.00
_cell.angle_gamma   90.00
#
_symmetry.space_group_name_H-M   'P 1'
#
loop_
_entity.id
_entity.type
_entity.pdbx_description
1 polymer ?
#
loop_
_entity_poly.entity_id
_entity_poly.type
_entity_poly.pdbx_seq_one_letter_code
_entity_poly.pdbx_strand_id
1 'polypeptide(L)' 'MLEFAEAVLKEIRKHRQQAQEIVLGGGISDMERYRFMMGRLEGLNLVEESVKALLKKATGDEDEDL' A
#
# COMPACT_ATOMS: atom_id res chain seq x y z
N MET A 1 -0.18 -13.76 -14.56
CA MET A 1 0.60 -13.38 -13.37
C MET A 1 0.82 -11.88 -13.26
N LEU A 2 1.38 -11.28 -14.29
CA LEU A 2 1.61 -9.83 -14.26
C LEU A 2 0.32 -9.05 -14.11
N GLU A 3 -0.69 -9.44 -14.85
CA GLU A 3 -1.98 -8.76 -14.78
C GLU A 3 -2.60 -8.85 -13.38
N PHE A 4 -2.44 -10.00 -12.75
CA PHE A 4 -2.95 -10.17 -11.39
C PHE A 4 -2.20 -9.26 -10.42
N ALA A 5 -0.87 -9.23 -10.53
CA ALA A 5 -0.06 -8.39 -9.66
C ALA A 5 -0.41 -6.91 -9.83
N GLU A 6 -0.64 -6.49 -11.06
CA GLU A 6 -1.01 -5.11 -11.32
C GLU A 6 -2.39 -4.78 -10.75
N ALA A 7 -3.31 -5.73 -10.83
CA ALA A 7 -4.62 -5.55 -10.23
C ALA A 7 -4.54 -5.43 -8.72
N VAL A 8 -3.69 -6.25 -8.09
CA VAL A 8 -3.48 -6.16 -6.64
C VAL A 8 -2.90 -4.81 -6.25
N LEU A 9 -1.90 -4.34 -6.99
CA LEU A 9 -1.30 -3.03 -6.72
C LEU A 9 -2.32 -1.91 -6.85
N LYS A 10 -3.19 -2.02 -7.83
CA LYS A 10 -4.24 -1.01 -8.03
C LYS A 10 -5.20 -0.99 -6.83
N GLU A 11 -5.57 -2.16 -6.32
CA GLU A 11 -6.44 -2.24 -5.15
C GLU A 11 -5.76 -1.67 -3.91
N ILE A 12 -4.49 -1.96 -3.72
CA ILE A 12 -3.74 -1.43 -2.59
C ILE A 12 -3.73 0.10 -2.65
N ARG A 13 -3.46 0.66 -3.81
CA ARG A 13 -3.43 2.12 -3.99
C ARG A 13 -4.78 2.76 -3.76
N LYS A 14 -5.84 2.08 -4.17
CA LYS A 14 -7.20 2.54 -3.93
C LYS A 14 -7.50 2.61 -2.43
N HIS A 15 -7.17 1.56 -1.71
CA HIS A 15 -7.39 1.53 -0.26
C HIS A 15 -6.55 2.58 0.45
N ARG A 16 -5.31 2.78 -0.01
CA ARG A 16 -4.46 3.80 0.58
C ARG A 16 -5.05 5.18 0.37
N GLN A 17 -5.53 5.46 -0.84
CA GLN A 17 -6.12 6.75 -1.13
C GLN A 17 -7.35 7.01 -0.26
N GLN A 18 -8.20 6.00 -0.08
CA GLN A 18 -9.38 6.12 0.76
C GLN A 18 -8.99 6.42 2.21
N ALA A 19 -7.97 5.73 2.72
CA ALA A 19 -7.50 5.96 4.07
C ALA A 19 -6.93 7.36 4.24
N GLN A 20 -6.16 7.82 3.24
CA GLN A 20 -5.60 9.17 3.27
C GLN A 20 -6.70 10.24 3.26
N GLU A 21 -7.75 10.01 2.49
CA GLU A 21 -8.86 10.95 2.45
C GLU A 21 -9.55 11.06 3.80
N ILE A 22 -9.68 9.96 4.50
CA ILE A 22 -10.27 9.98 5.84
C ILE A 22 -9.39 10.79 6.79
N VAL A 23 -8.09 10.56 6.77
CA VAL A 23 -7.16 11.26 7.65
C VAL A 23 -7.13 12.76 7.34
N LEU A 24 -7.01 13.11 6.07
CA LEU A 24 -6.87 14.50 5.66
C LEU A 24 -8.19 15.26 5.67
N GLY A 25 -9.30 14.55 5.58
CA GLY A 25 -10.61 15.16 5.52
C GLY A 25 -11.18 15.59 6.86
N GLY A 26 -10.45 15.42 7.95
CA GLY A 26 -10.93 15.84 9.26
C GLY A 26 -11.95 14.90 9.87
N GLY A 27 -12.09 13.68 9.32
CA GLY A 27 -13.03 12.71 9.83
C GLY A 27 -12.55 11.97 11.06
N ILE A 28 -11.37 12.30 11.56
CA ILE A 28 -10.79 11.63 12.71
C ILE A 28 -10.74 12.63 13.86
N SER A 29 -11.44 12.30 14.95
CA SER A 29 -11.58 13.20 16.07
C SER A 29 -10.78 12.80 17.31
N ASP A 30 -10.22 11.59 17.33
CA ASP A 30 -9.48 11.14 18.50
C ASP A 30 -8.17 10.46 18.09
N MET A 31 -7.27 10.37 19.06
CA MET A 31 -5.92 9.87 18.81
C MET A 31 -5.89 8.38 18.53
N GLU A 32 -6.77 7.62 19.16
CA GLU A 32 -6.81 6.17 18.91
C GLU A 32 -7.16 5.87 17.46
N ARG A 33 -8.16 6.57 16.96
CA ARG A 33 -8.57 6.37 15.57
C ARG A 33 -7.49 6.85 14.62
N TYR A 34 -6.82 7.94 14.96
CA TYR A 34 -5.71 8.45 14.17
C TYR A 34 -4.61 7.39 14.07
N ARG A 35 -4.23 6.81 15.21
CA ARG A 35 -3.19 5.77 15.22
C ARG A 35 -3.61 4.55 14.42
N PHE A 36 -4.88 4.17 14.53
CA PHE A 36 -5.40 3.05 13.76
C PHE A 36 -5.24 3.31 12.26
N MET A 37 -5.63 4.49 11.81
CA MET A 37 -5.54 4.84 10.40
C MET A 37 -4.11 4.93 9.93
N MET A 38 -3.21 5.47 10.75
CA MET A 38 -1.80 5.53 10.40
C MET A 38 -1.20 4.14 10.29
N GLY A 39 -1.58 3.22 11.17
CA GLY A 39 -1.16 1.84 11.08
C GLY A 39 -1.66 1.17 9.82
N ARG A 40 -2.90 1.47 9.43
CA ARG A 40 -3.48 0.95 8.20
C ARG A 40 -2.69 1.42 6.99
N LEU A 41 -2.34 2.72 6.95
CA LEU A 41 -1.54 3.27 5.87
C LEU A 41 -0.16 2.63 5.81
N GLU A 42 0.46 2.46 6.96
CA GLU A 42 1.77 1.83 7.04
C GLU A 42 1.71 0.39 6.53
N GLY A 43 0.68 -0.34 6.92
CA GLY A 43 0.50 -1.71 6.45
C GLY A 43 0.29 -1.79 4.94
N LEU A 44 -0.50 -0.87 4.39
CA LEU A 44 -0.72 -0.83 2.95
C LEU A 44 0.57 -0.53 2.19
N ASN A 45 1.39 0.39 2.72
CA ASN A 45 2.67 0.70 2.10
C ASN A 45 3.61 -0.49 2.15
N LEU A 46 3.62 -1.20 3.27
CA LEU A 46 4.46 -2.38 3.43
C LEU A 46 4.08 -3.46 2.44
N VAL A 47 2.80 -3.73 2.30
CA VAL A 47 2.32 -4.75 1.37
C VAL A 47 2.60 -4.34 -0.07
N GLU A 48 2.44 -3.06 -0.39
CA GLU A 48 2.76 -2.59 -1.74
C GLU A 48 4.22 -2.85 -2.08
N GLU A 49 5.11 -2.55 -1.16
CA GLU A 49 6.54 -2.78 -1.39
C GLU A 49 6.83 -4.27 -1.54
N SER A 50 6.16 -5.12 -0.76
CA SER A 50 6.33 -6.55 -0.86
C SER A 50 5.88 -7.08 -2.22
N VAL A 51 4.74 -6.62 -2.69
CA VAL A 51 4.22 -7.06 -4.00
C VAL A 51 5.16 -6.62 -5.11
N LYS A 52 5.67 -5.39 -5.04
CA LYS A 52 6.63 -4.89 -6.03
C LYS A 52 7.91 -5.73 -6.04
N ALA A 53 8.41 -6.07 -4.86
CA ALA A 53 9.63 -6.87 -4.76
C ALA A 53 9.42 -8.25 -5.37
N LEU A 54 8.28 -8.86 -5.09
CA LEU A 54 7.97 -10.17 -5.65
C LEU A 54 7.81 -10.10 -7.17
N LEU A 55 7.22 -9.03 -7.65
CA LEU A 55 7.04 -8.83 -9.08
C LEU A 55 8.38 -8.70 -9.79
N LYS A 56 9.31 -7.96 -9.20
CA LYS A 56 10.66 -7.83 -9.74
C LYS A 56 11.35 -9.17 -9.85
N LYS A 57 11.25 -9.98 -8.81
CA LYS A 57 11.82 -11.32 -8.84
C LYS A 57 11.22 -12.17 -9.96
N ALA A 58 9.90 -12.09 -10.10
CA ALA A 58 9.20 -12.88 -11.12
C ALA A 58 9.58 -12.46 -12.53
N THR A 59 9.95 -11.19 -12.72
CA THR A 59 10.33 -10.68 -14.04
C THR A 59 11.84 -10.72 -14.29
N GLY A 60 12.62 -11.09 -13.27
CA GLY A 60 14.07 -11.19 -13.42
C GLY A 60 14.81 -9.87 -13.25
N ASP A 61 14.16 -8.85 -12.70
CA ASP A 61 14.75 -7.52 -12.54
C ASP A 61 15.39 -7.32 -11.19
N GLU A 62 15.53 -8.35 -10.40
CA GLU A 62 16.03 -8.23 -9.03
C GLU A 62 17.46 -7.73 -8.93
N ASP A 63 18.25 -7.87 -10.00
CA ASP A 63 19.63 -7.41 -10.02
C ASP A 63 19.74 -5.91 -9.85
N GLU A 64 18.69 -5.20 -10.19
CA GLU A 64 18.72 -3.74 -10.15
C GLU A 64 18.62 -3.21 -8.72
N ASP A 65 18.32 -4.06 -7.80
CA ASP A 65 18.18 -3.65 -6.40
C ASP A 65 19.48 -3.62 -5.65
N LEU A 66 20.53 -4.01 -6.29
CA LEU A 66 21.87 -4.08 -5.65
C LEU A 66 22.67 -2.80 -5.80
#